data_83ad03995290d8303815924dbcf6f70a
#
_entry.id   83ad03995290d8303815924dbcf6f70a
#
_cell.length_a   1.000
_cell.length_b   1.000
_cell.length_c   1.000
_cell.angle_alpha   90.00
_cell.angle_beta   90.00
_cell.angle_gamma   90.00
#
_symmetry.space_group_name_H-M   'P 1'
#
loop_
_entity.id
_entity.type
_entity.pdbx_description
1 polymer ?
#
loop_
_entity_poly.entity_id
_entity_poly.type
_entity_poly.pdbx_seq_one_letter_code
_entity_poly.pdbx_strand_id
1 'polypeptide(L)'
;MRLFIGVDFPKRVVDELCSLQNTIRDLVRGGRFPAPDNLHLTLQFLGETPESRIAEIHRALSAVASRHAPFQLAVDDRIGYFGSMNPVRVAWVGMKGDVSALSAIQADVATAMSELGFAAEERAYKPHITLARDALFLQSEVNLKNGAINLPVTPFPLMRIEQFALISSEIDQGRRRYRPLAVFRLAGEK
;
A
#
# COMPACT_ATOMS: atom_id res chain seq x y z
N MET A 1 5.73 -8.54 -17.42
CA MET A 1 5.57 -8.78 -15.95
C MET A 1 4.70 -7.70 -15.33
N ARG A 2 3.93 -8.01 -14.31
CA ARG A 2 3.09 -7.01 -13.66
C ARG A 2 3.87 -6.26 -12.60
N LEU A 3 3.94 -4.93 -12.73
CA LEU A 3 4.75 -4.07 -11.86
C LEU A 3 3.90 -3.04 -11.10
N PHE A 4 4.40 -2.63 -9.95
CA PHE A 4 3.93 -1.47 -9.20
C PHE A 4 5.07 -0.85 -8.39
N ILE A 5 4.88 0.37 -7.95
CA ILE A 5 5.79 1.11 -7.09
C ILE A 5 5.14 1.22 -5.70
N GLY A 6 5.90 0.92 -4.66
CA GLY A 6 5.35 0.89 -3.30
C GLY A 6 6.40 1.01 -2.21
N VAL A 7 5.91 1.11 -0.98
CA VAL A 7 6.71 1.17 0.24
C VAL A 7 6.45 -0.08 1.06
N ASP A 8 7.51 -0.76 1.46
CA ASP A 8 7.49 -1.90 2.37
C ASP A 8 7.58 -1.42 3.82
N PHE A 9 7.17 -2.28 4.74
CA PHE A 9 7.12 -1.96 6.16
C PHE A 9 8.11 -2.77 6.99
N PRO A 10 8.62 -2.20 8.10
CA PRO A 10 9.39 -2.96 9.07
C PRO A 10 8.58 -4.15 9.63
N LYS A 11 9.28 -5.25 9.93
CA LYS A 11 8.65 -6.49 10.43
C LYS A 11 7.64 -6.25 11.57
N ARG A 12 7.97 -5.38 12.52
CA ARG A 12 7.08 -5.05 13.66
C ARG A 12 5.73 -4.47 13.19
N VAL A 13 5.71 -3.65 12.13
CA VAL A 13 4.48 -3.09 11.58
C VAL A 13 3.69 -4.16 10.83
N VAL A 14 4.38 -5.04 10.09
CA VAL A 14 3.75 -6.19 9.43
C VAL A 14 3.12 -7.13 10.45
N ASP A 15 3.78 -7.42 11.57
CA ASP A 15 3.24 -8.27 12.63
C ASP A 15 1.95 -7.67 13.23
N GLU A 16 1.91 -6.36 13.49
CA GLU A 16 0.70 -5.66 13.96
C GLU A 16 -0.43 -5.67 12.91
N LEU A 17 -0.09 -5.48 11.64
CA LEU A 17 -1.08 -5.60 10.55
C LEU A 17 -1.64 -7.01 10.44
N CYS A 18 -0.82 -8.04 10.63
CA CYS A 18 -1.26 -9.44 10.67
C CYS A 18 -2.17 -9.70 11.88
N SER A 19 -1.87 -9.14 13.05
CA SER A 19 -2.73 -9.22 14.23
C SER A 19 -4.10 -8.59 13.96
N LEU A 20 -4.12 -7.42 13.32
CA LEU A 20 -5.36 -6.77 12.89
C LEU A 20 -6.13 -7.59 11.85
N GLN A 21 -5.43 -8.23 10.89
CA GLN A 21 -6.06 -9.15 9.95
C GLN A 21 -6.70 -10.35 10.66
N ASN A 22 -6.09 -10.89 11.72
CA ASN A 22 -6.67 -11.99 12.50
C ASN A 22 -7.96 -11.55 13.20
N THR A 23 -7.96 -10.37 13.83
CA THR A 23 -9.18 -9.78 14.41
C THR A 23 -10.29 -9.64 13.35
N ILE A 24 -9.95 -9.18 12.14
CA ILE A 24 -10.93 -9.08 11.05
C ILE A 24 -11.44 -10.46 10.63
N ARG A 25 -10.59 -11.49 10.57
CA ARG A 25 -10.99 -12.86 10.20
C ARG A 25 -12.06 -13.43 11.12
N ASP A 26 -11.98 -13.13 12.40
CA ASP A 26 -12.95 -13.59 13.40
C ASP A 26 -14.33 -12.93 13.22
N LEU A 27 -14.39 -11.78 12.52
CA LEU A 27 -15.59 -10.97 12.33
C LEU A 27 -16.21 -11.08 10.92
N VAL A 28 -15.64 -11.92 10.05
CA VAL A 28 -16.10 -12.04 8.66
C VAL A 28 -16.35 -13.50 8.25
N ARG A 29 -17.22 -13.66 7.28
CA ARG A 29 -17.32 -14.91 6.50
C ARG A 29 -16.60 -14.74 5.18
N GLY A 30 -15.66 -15.65 4.90
CA GLY A 30 -14.86 -15.61 3.68
C GLY A 30 -13.92 -14.41 3.64
N GLY A 31 -13.59 -13.98 2.44
CA GLY A 31 -12.63 -12.91 2.20
C GLY A 31 -11.24 -13.44 1.87
N ARG A 32 -10.45 -12.59 1.22
CA ARG A 32 -9.07 -12.84 0.83
C ARG A 32 -8.17 -11.86 1.56
N PHE A 33 -7.22 -12.39 2.30
CA PHE A 33 -6.28 -11.61 3.11
C PHE A 33 -4.90 -11.64 2.45
N PRO A 34 -4.27 -10.48 2.18
CA PRO A 34 -2.89 -10.45 1.74
C PRO A 34 -1.98 -11.22 2.69
N ALA A 35 -1.04 -12.00 2.14
CA ALA A 35 0.01 -12.61 2.95
C ALA A 35 0.90 -11.52 3.58
N PRO A 36 1.61 -11.80 4.70
CA PRO A 36 2.48 -10.82 5.35
C PRO A 36 3.45 -10.13 4.39
N ASP A 37 4.12 -10.90 3.52
CA ASP A 37 5.06 -10.41 2.51
C ASP A 37 4.40 -9.57 1.39
N ASN A 38 3.08 -9.53 1.34
CA ASN A 38 2.32 -8.75 0.37
C ASN A 38 1.65 -7.51 0.98
N LEU A 39 1.87 -7.25 2.28
CA LEU A 39 1.42 -6.02 2.93
C LEU A 39 2.35 -4.87 2.54
N HIS A 40 1.80 -3.88 1.86
CA HIS A 40 2.56 -2.73 1.34
C HIS A 40 1.66 -1.52 1.17
N LEU A 41 2.28 -0.37 1.02
CA LEU A 41 1.64 0.88 0.61
C LEU A 41 1.95 1.13 -0.87
N THR A 42 0.94 1.10 -1.74
CA THR A 42 1.13 1.38 -3.16
C THR A 42 1.27 2.88 -3.41
N LEU A 43 2.27 3.29 -4.19
CA LEU A 43 2.41 4.64 -4.75
C LEU A 43 1.77 4.70 -6.13
N GLN A 44 2.07 3.74 -7.02
CA GLN A 44 1.48 3.66 -8.35
C GLN A 44 1.53 2.24 -8.92
N PHE A 45 0.46 1.83 -9.60
CA PHE A 45 0.44 0.62 -10.43
C PHE A 45 0.92 0.95 -11.83
N LEU A 46 1.82 0.10 -12.38
CA LEU A 46 2.30 0.19 -13.76
C LEU A 46 1.62 -0.84 -14.68
N GLY A 47 1.03 -1.89 -14.10
CA GLY A 47 0.39 -2.97 -14.85
C GLY A 47 1.40 -3.89 -15.56
N GLU A 48 0.97 -4.50 -16.65
CA GLU A 48 1.84 -5.37 -17.45
C GLU A 48 2.89 -4.55 -18.19
N THR A 49 4.15 -4.80 -17.87
CA THR A 49 5.30 -4.02 -18.35
C THR A 49 6.35 -4.94 -18.95
N PRO A 50 6.82 -4.69 -20.18
CA PRO A 50 7.95 -5.42 -20.76
C PRO A 50 9.22 -5.24 -19.95
N GLU A 51 10.04 -6.26 -19.87
CA GLU A 51 11.31 -6.25 -19.12
C GLU A 51 12.29 -5.19 -19.66
N SER A 52 12.27 -4.95 -20.97
CA SER A 52 13.08 -3.92 -21.62
C SER A 52 12.85 -2.51 -21.08
N ARG A 53 11.71 -2.25 -20.42
CA ARG A 53 11.39 -0.95 -19.84
C ARG A 53 11.95 -0.73 -18.42
N ILE A 54 12.44 -1.78 -17.77
CA ILE A 54 12.92 -1.69 -16.37
C ILE A 54 14.03 -0.65 -16.21
N ALA A 55 14.96 -0.58 -17.17
CA ALA A 55 16.09 0.33 -17.08
C ALA A 55 15.67 1.83 -17.13
N GLU A 56 14.68 2.19 -17.93
CA GLU A 56 14.17 3.57 -17.99
C GLU A 56 13.36 3.92 -16.73
N ILE A 57 12.53 2.99 -16.24
CA ILE A 57 11.78 3.13 -14.99
C ILE A 57 12.76 3.33 -13.83
N HIS A 58 13.82 2.52 -13.77
CA HIS A 58 14.85 2.62 -12.72
C HIS A 58 15.50 4.01 -12.70
N ARG A 59 15.89 4.54 -13.86
CA ARG A 59 16.49 5.89 -13.96
C ARG A 59 15.53 6.98 -13.48
N ALA A 60 14.27 6.92 -13.91
CA ALA A 60 13.25 7.89 -13.50
C ALA A 60 12.99 7.85 -12.00
N LEU A 61 12.86 6.66 -11.41
CA LEU A 61 12.61 6.50 -9.98
C LEU A 61 13.83 6.88 -9.13
N SER A 62 15.06 6.65 -9.62
CA SER A 62 16.28 7.13 -8.95
C SER A 62 16.32 8.66 -8.89
N ALA A 63 15.94 9.34 -9.96
CA ALA A 63 15.84 10.81 -9.98
C ALA A 63 14.73 11.33 -9.05
N VAL A 64 13.61 10.65 -8.92
CA VAL A 64 12.58 10.98 -7.91
C VAL A 64 13.15 10.83 -6.50
N ALA A 65 13.72 9.68 -6.17
CA ALA A 65 14.22 9.40 -4.83
C ALA A 65 15.29 10.40 -4.36
N SER A 66 16.14 10.88 -5.26
CA SER A 66 17.19 11.86 -4.92
C SER A 66 16.66 13.22 -4.49
N ARG A 67 15.41 13.55 -4.79
CA ARG A 67 14.78 14.85 -4.44
C ARG A 67 14.01 14.84 -3.12
N HIS A 68 13.79 13.66 -2.55
CA HIS A 68 12.97 13.51 -1.34
C HIS A 68 13.78 13.07 -0.15
N ALA A 69 13.61 13.75 0.98
CA ALA A 69 14.20 13.38 2.26
C ALA A 69 13.41 12.23 2.93
N PRO A 70 14.05 11.41 3.76
CA PRO A 70 13.35 10.48 4.64
C PRO A 70 12.32 11.20 5.55
N PHE A 71 11.19 10.56 5.83
CA PHE A 71 10.08 11.12 6.62
C PHE A 71 9.46 10.07 7.52
N GLN A 72 8.51 10.47 8.36
CA GLN A 72 7.90 9.58 9.34
C GLN A 72 6.41 9.34 9.06
N LEU A 73 6.00 8.08 9.12
CA LEU A 73 4.60 7.66 9.03
C LEU A 73 4.24 6.74 10.18
N ALA A 74 2.95 6.66 10.45
CA ALA A 74 2.34 5.59 11.21
C ALA A 74 1.09 5.10 10.46
N VAL A 75 0.66 3.87 10.73
CA VAL A 75 -0.63 3.37 10.27
C VAL A 75 -1.74 4.05 11.07
N ASP A 76 -2.81 4.47 10.40
CA ASP A 76 -3.99 5.04 11.05
C ASP A 76 -4.71 3.95 11.87
N ASP A 77 -5.40 4.36 12.91
CA ASP A 77 -6.18 3.50 13.80
C ASP A 77 -7.63 3.27 13.31
N ARG A 78 -7.97 3.82 12.15
CA ARG A 78 -9.30 3.67 11.53
C ARG A 78 -9.25 2.72 10.35
N ILE A 79 -10.15 1.75 10.34
CA ILE A 79 -10.34 0.84 9.21
C ILE A 79 -11.41 1.43 8.29
N GLY A 80 -10.99 1.76 7.06
CA GLY A 80 -11.89 2.18 6.00
C GLY A 80 -12.26 1.03 5.07
N TYR A 81 -13.17 1.30 4.14
CA TYR A 81 -13.49 0.35 3.07
C TYR A 81 -13.73 1.07 1.74
N PHE A 82 -13.54 0.33 0.64
CA PHE A 82 -13.93 0.76 -0.70
C PHE A 82 -15.00 -0.17 -1.27
N GLY A 83 -15.90 0.41 -2.05
CA GLY A 83 -17.00 -0.31 -2.70
C GLY A 83 -18.18 -0.54 -1.76
N SER A 84 -18.94 -1.61 -2.02
CA SER A 84 -20.10 -1.99 -1.20
C SER A 84 -19.67 -2.51 0.17
N MET A 85 -20.62 -2.51 1.11
CA MET A 85 -20.41 -3.04 2.47
C MET A 85 -20.80 -4.51 2.60
N ASN A 86 -21.40 -5.10 1.61
CA ASN A 86 -21.90 -6.47 1.70
C ASN A 86 -21.78 -7.18 0.32
N PRO A 87 -20.68 -7.90 0.08
CA PRO A 87 -19.44 -7.96 0.89
C PRO A 87 -18.64 -6.65 0.78
N VAL A 88 -17.80 -6.39 1.78
CA VAL A 88 -16.82 -5.30 1.72
C VAL A 88 -15.76 -5.65 0.69
N ARG A 89 -15.71 -4.88 -0.40
CA ARG A 89 -14.81 -5.17 -1.52
C ARG A 89 -13.34 -5.04 -1.14
N VAL A 90 -12.98 -3.99 -0.39
CA VAL A 90 -11.62 -3.78 0.15
C VAL A 90 -11.73 -3.15 1.53
N ALA A 91 -11.27 -3.85 2.57
CA ALA A 91 -11.03 -3.28 3.89
C ALA A 91 -9.56 -2.83 3.97
N TRP A 92 -9.31 -1.63 4.49
CA TRP A 92 -8.00 -1.02 4.49
C TRP A 92 -7.77 -0.15 5.73
N VAL A 93 -6.51 0.10 6.06
CA VAL A 93 -6.08 1.13 7.01
C VAL A 93 -5.35 2.24 6.27
N GLY A 94 -5.54 3.48 6.71
CA GLY A 94 -4.86 4.66 6.17
C GLY A 94 -3.49 4.89 6.80
N MET A 95 -2.92 6.05 6.46
CA MET A 95 -1.64 6.50 6.99
C MET A 95 -1.82 7.83 7.73
N LYS A 96 -1.00 8.06 8.76
CA LYS A 96 -0.88 9.32 9.51
C LYS A 96 0.59 9.69 9.69
N GLY A 97 0.86 10.92 10.14
CA GLY A 97 2.21 11.48 10.22
C GLY A 97 2.50 12.39 9.02
N ASP A 98 3.69 12.28 8.43
CA ASP A 98 4.11 13.14 7.30
C ASP A 98 3.43 12.73 5.97
N VAL A 99 2.09 12.66 5.96
CA VAL A 99 1.30 12.26 4.78
C VAL A 99 1.52 13.22 3.61
N SER A 100 1.85 14.48 3.87
CA SER A 100 2.22 15.45 2.84
C SER A 100 3.50 15.06 2.09
N ALA A 101 4.53 14.59 2.79
CA ALA A 101 5.76 14.09 2.17
C ALA A 101 5.48 12.83 1.33
N LEU A 102 4.65 11.91 1.84
CA LEU A 102 4.21 10.75 1.09
C LEU A 102 3.46 11.13 -0.20
N SER A 103 2.56 12.11 -0.11
CA SER A 103 1.80 12.59 -1.28
C SER A 103 2.69 13.28 -2.31
N ALA A 104 3.72 14.01 -1.85
CA ALA A 104 4.70 14.65 -2.74
C ALA A 104 5.51 13.59 -3.52
N ILE A 105 6.01 12.54 -2.85
CA ILE A 105 6.69 11.43 -3.53
C ILE A 105 5.76 10.75 -4.54
N GLN A 106 4.53 10.49 -4.14
CA GLN A 106 3.57 9.84 -5.03
C GLN A 106 3.29 10.70 -6.28
N ALA A 107 3.12 12.01 -6.12
CA ALA A 107 2.91 12.92 -7.25
C ALA A 107 4.11 12.95 -8.21
N ASP A 108 5.34 13.00 -7.68
CA ASP A 108 6.56 12.96 -8.50
C ASP A 108 6.74 11.60 -9.20
N VAL A 109 6.42 10.49 -8.53
CA VAL A 109 6.38 9.16 -9.14
C VAL A 109 5.36 9.13 -10.28
N ALA A 110 4.15 9.62 -10.04
CA ALA A 110 3.10 9.65 -11.06
C ALA A 110 3.50 10.49 -12.28
N THR A 111 4.10 11.65 -12.06
CA THR A 111 4.63 12.50 -13.13
C THR A 111 5.70 11.79 -13.94
N ALA A 112 6.72 11.24 -13.26
CA ALA A 112 7.82 10.54 -13.93
C ALA A 112 7.35 9.31 -14.72
N MET A 113 6.37 8.57 -14.22
CA MET A 113 5.79 7.43 -14.94
C MET A 113 4.89 7.88 -16.08
N SER A 114 4.18 8.99 -15.95
CA SER A 114 3.38 9.57 -17.05
C SER A 114 4.26 10.02 -18.22
N GLU A 115 5.44 10.62 -17.95
CA GLU A 115 6.43 10.99 -18.98
C GLU A 115 6.96 9.75 -19.73
N LEU A 116 6.99 8.60 -19.10
CA LEU A 116 7.29 7.32 -19.73
C LEU A 116 6.06 6.68 -20.40
N GLY A 117 4.89 7.32 -20.40
CA GLY A 117 3.68 6.83 -21.06
C GLY A 117 2.88 5.81 -20.26
N PHE A 118 3.12 5.67 -18.95
CA PHE A 118 2.24 4.90 -18.06
C PHE A 118 1.00 5.72 -17.72
N ALA A 119 -0.16 5.07 -17.72
CA ALA A 119 -1.41 5.75 -17.41
C ALA A 119 -1.39 6.32 -15.98
N ALA A 120 -1.81 7.58 -15.84
CA ALA A 120 -2.05 8.17 -14.54
C ALA A 120 -3.29 7.54 -13.88
N GLU A 121 -3.30 7.43 -12.55
CA GLU A 121 -4.49 7.06 -11.81
C GLU A 121 -5.49 8.25 -11.85
N GLU A 122 -6.71 8.00 -12.33
CA GLU A 122 -7.75 9.05 -12.44
C GLU A 122 -8.29 9.50 -11.08
N ARG A 123 -8.15 8.66 -10.07
CA ARG A 123 -8.67 8.93 -8.72
C ARG A 123 -7.63 9.64 -7.88
N ALA A 124 -8.10 10.54 -7.01
CA ALA A 124 -7.24 11.15 -6.00
C ALA A 124 -6.51 10.08 -5.18
N TYR A 125 -5.22 10.28 -4.99
CA TYR A 125 -4.40 9.36 -4.21
C TYR A 125 -4.90 9.28 -2.77
N LYS A 126 -5.22 8.09 -2.34
CA LYS A 126 -5.62 7.78 -0.97
C LYS A 126 -4.68 6.71 -0.41
N PRO A 127 -3.64 7.11 0.36
CA PRO A 127 -2.68 6.17 0.89
C PRO A 127 -3.35 5.17 1.83
N HIS A 128 -3.21 3.88 1.51
CA HIS A 128 -3.85 2.81 2.28
C HIS A 128 -3.10 1.49 2.17
N ILE A 129 -3.25 0.65 3.19
CA ILE A 129 -2.80 -0.73 3.22
C ILE A 129 -4.03 -1.63 3.19
N THR A 130 -4.14 -2.48 2.19
CA THR A 130 -5.23 -3.45 2.08
C THR A 130 -5.08 -4.54 3.15
N LEU A 131 -6.11 -4.73 3.99
CA LEU A 131 -6.18 -5.77 5.01
C LEU A 131 -6.95 -6.99 4.54
N ALA A 132 -8.06 -6.78 3.82
CA ALA A 132 -8.91 -7.86 3.31
C ALA A 132 -9.63 -7.43 2.03
N ARG A 133 -10.02 -8.42 1.23
CA ARG A 133 -10.85 -8.23 0.03
C ARG A 133 -12.03 -9.19 0.05
N ASP A 134 -13.17 -8.72 -0.48
CA ASP A 134 -14.39 -9.51 -0.62
C ASP A 134 -14.85 -10.17 0.70
N ALA A 135 -14.74 -9.42 1.80
CA ALA A 135 -15.02 -9.89 3.15
C ALA A 135 -16.47 -9.56 3.56
N LEU A 136 -17.22 -10.58 3.98
CA LEU A 136 -18.59 -10.42 4.46
C LEU A 136 -18.58 -10.28 5.98
N PHE A 137 -18.72 -9.04 6.47
CA PHE A 137 -18.78 -8.75 7.90
C PHE A 137 -20.09 -9.24 8.55
N LEU A 138 -19.98 -9.86 9.71
CA LEU A 138 -21.12 -10.29 10.51
C LEU A 138 -21.74 -9.07 11.19
N GLN A 139 -22.98 -8.73 10.83
CA GLN A 139 -23.64 -7.48 11.21
C GLN A 139 -23.82 -7.26 12.71
N SER A 140 -23.78 -8.32 13.52
CA SER A 140 -23.94 -8.24 14.96
C SER A 140 -22.72 -7.66 15.71
N GLU A 141 -21.55 -7.60 15.07
CA GLU A 141 -20.28 -7.30 15.75
C GLU A 141 -19.57 -6.06 15.21
N VAL A 142 -20.06 -5.48 14.11
CA VAL A 142 -19.37 -4.36 13.44
C VAL A 142 -20.28 -3.16 13.33
N ASN A 143 -19.95 -2.11 14.04
CA ASN A 143 -20.68 -0.84 13.95
C ASN A 143 -20.14 -0.05 12.75
N LEU A 144 -20.86 -0.11 11.63
CA LEU A 144 -20.49 0.52 10.36
C LEU A 144 -21.06 1.95 10.34
N LYS A 145 -20.39 2.90 10.99
CA LYS A 145 -20.77 4.31 10.95
C LYS A 145 -19.80 5.11 10.07
N ASN A 146 -20.33 5.97 9.22
CA ASN A 146 -19.58 6.97 8.45
C ASN A 146 -18.46 6.45 7.56
N GLY A 147 -18.63 5.27 6.94
CA GLY A 147 -17.62 4.73 6.00
C GLY A 147 -16.40 4.09 6.68
N ALA A 148 -16.47 3.83 7.98
CA ALA A 148 -15.43 3.17 8.75
C ALA A 148 -15.96 1.91 9.44
N ILE A 149 -15.08 0.92 9.59
CA ILE A 149 -15.31 -0.28 10.39
C ILE A 149 -14.76 0.02 11.79
N ASN A 150 -15.64 0.09 12.77
CA ASN A 150 -15.25 0.45 14.13
C ASN A 150 -14.76 -0.80 14.89
N LEU A 151 -13.47 -1.06 14.81
CA LEU A 151 -12.77 -2.08 15.58
C LEU A 151 -11.74 -1.42 16.50
N PRO A 152 -11.47 -1.98 17.69
CA PRO A 152 -10.35 -1.53 18.50
C PRO A 152 -9.04 -1.85 17.78
N VAL A 153 -8.31 -0.82 17.41
CA VAL A 153 -6.99 -0.95 16.77
C VAL A 153 -5.94 -0.46 17.77
N THR A 154 -4.96 -1.32 18.05
CA THR A 154 -3.79 -0.91 18.83
C THR A 154 -3.02 0.16 18.04
N PRO A 155 -2.61 1.27 18.67
CA PRO A 155 -1.85 2.31 17.97
C PRO A 155 -0.56 1.76 17.37
N PHE A 156 -0.36 1.98 16.09
CA PHE A 156 0.84 1.56 15.40
C PHE A 156 2.03 2.45 15.77
N PRO A 157 3.24 1.87 15.85
CA PRO A 157 4.44 2.65 16.09
C PRO A 157 4.75 3.58 14.91
N LEU A 158 5.39 4.71 15.23
CA LEU A 158 5.97 5.58 14.22
C LEU A 158 7.10 4.85 13.49
N MET A 159 7.14 4.95 12.17
CA MET A 159 8.18 4.34 11.33
C MET A 159 8.82 5.38 10.43
N ARG A 160 10.12 5.28 10.24
CA ARG A 160 10.87 6.11 9.30
C ARG A 160 10.82 5.48 7.92
N ILE A 161 10.35 6.24 6.95
CA ILE A 161 10.36 5.86 5.54
C ILE A 161 11.63 6.42 4.92
N GLU A 162 12.52 5.53 4.50
CA GLU A 162 13.83 5.86 3.94
C GLU A 162 13.96 5.46 2.47
N GLN A 163 12.98 4.72 1.95
CA GLN A 163 13.04 4.14 0.61
C GLN A 163 11.65 3.75 0.10
N PHE A 164 11.56 3.60 -1.21
CA PHE A 164 10.48 2.90 -1.89
C PHE A 164 11.04 1.93 -2.92
N ALA A 165 10.22 1.06 -3.50
CA ALA A 165 10.69 0.00 -4.38
C ALA A 165 9.85 -0.10 -5.66
N LEU A 166 10.48 -0.58 -6.73
CA LEU A 166 9.82 -1.15 -7.90
C LEU A 166 9.62 -2.64 -7.62
N ILE A 167 8.38 -3.10 -7.67
CA ILE A 167 7.99 -4.42 -7.20
C ILE A 167 7.30 -5.19 -8.32
N SER A 168 7.72 -6.44 -8.55
CA SER A 168 7.01 -7.37 -9.41
C SER A 168 5.91 -8.10 -8.63
N SER A 169 4.79 -8.34 -9.33
CA SER A 169 3.65 -9.09 -8.82
C SER A 169 3.47 -10.35 -9.64
N GLU A 170 3.92 -11.45 -9.13
CA GLU A 170 3.94 -12.75 -9.79
C GLU A 170 2.90 -13.72 -9.18
N ILE A 171 2.56 -14.77 -9.93
CA ILE A 171 1.81 -15.92 -9.40
C ILE A 171 2.80 -17.06 -9.27
N ASP A 172 3.04 -17.49 -8.04
CA ASP A 172 3.89 -18.63 -7.73
C ASP A 172 3.05 -19.67 -6.97
N GLN A 173 2.97 -20.89 -7.51
CA GLN A 173 2.15 -21.99 -6.98
C GLN A 173 0.70 -21.57 -6.63
N GLY A 174 0.07 -20.78 -7.51
CA GLY A 174 -1.30 -20.28 -7.32
C GLY A 174 -1.46 -19.15 -6.30
N ARG A 175 -0.37 -18.65 -5.72
CA ARG A 175 -0.35 -17.57 -4.76
C ARG A 175 0.35 -16.34 -5.35
N ARG A 176 -0.19 -15.16 -5.07
CA ARG A 176 0.46 -13.91 -5.44
C ARG A 176 1.68 -13.68 -4.55
N ARG A 177 2.82 -13.38 -5.18
CA ARG A 177 4.05 -12.99 -4.51
C ARG A 177 4.53 -11.66 -5.04
N TYR A 178 5.04 -10.83 -4.15
CA TYR A 178 5.67 -9.56 -4.47
C TYR A 178 7.18 -9.67 -4.26
N ARG A 179 7.93 -9.24 -5.27
CA ARG A 179 9.40 -9.27 -5.22
C ARG A 179 9.94 -7.90 -5.60
N PRO A 180 10.75 -7.25 -4.74
CA PRO A 180 11.41 -6.02 -5.11
C PRO A 180 12.42 -6.29 -6.22
N LEU A 181 12.31 -5.57 -7.33
CA LEU A 181 13.27 -5.58 -8.44
C LEU A 181 14.36 -4.54 -8.24
N ALA A 182 14.01 -3.40 -7.63
CA ALA A 182 14.93 -2.33 -7.29
C ALA A 182 14.41 -1.55 -6.09
N VAL A 183 15.33 -1.03 -5.28
CA VAL A 183 15.05 -0.20 -4.11
C VAL A 183 15.68 1.16 -4.31
N PHE A 184 14.94 2.23 -4.01
CA PHE A 184 15.33 3.62 -4.21
C PHE A 184 15.37 4.33 -2.86
N ARG A 185 16.57 4.66 -2.38
CA ARG A 185 16.77 5.36 -1.12
C ARG A 185 16.50 6.86 -1.28
N LEU A 186 15.75 7.41 -0.36
CA LEU A 186 15.50 8.84 -0.28
C LEU A 186 16.78 9.55 0.17
N ALA A 187 17.28 10.47 -0.64
CA ALA A 187 18.57 11.12 -0.42
C ALA A 187 18.47 12.66 -0.48
N GLY A 188 17.27 13.22 -0.64
CA GLY A 188 17.04 14.66 -0.60
C GLY A 188 17.33 15.27 0.78
N GLU A 189 17.70 16.53 0.82
CA GLU A 189 17.81 17.31 2.04
C GLU A 189 16.42 17.85 2.45
N LYS A 190 16.23 18.04 3.77
CA LYS A 190 15.01 18.67 4.33
C LYS A 190 15.02 20.15 4.15
#